data_bee95f9e35c9bb0fb84a86870d9a4086
#
_entry.id   bee95f9e35c9bb0fb84a86870d9a4086
#
_cell.length_a   1.000
_cell.length_b   1.000
_cell.length_c   1.000
_cell.angle_alpha   90.00
_cell.angle_beta   90.00
_cell.angle_gamma   90.00
#
_symmetry.space_group_name_H-M   'P 1'
#
loop_
_entity.id
_entity.type
_entity.pdbx_description
1 polymer ?
#
loop_
_entity_poly.entity_id
_entity_poly.type
_entity_poly.pdbx_seq_one_letter_code
_entity_poly.pdbx_strand_id
1 'polypeptide(L)'
;MELIQLTPHSEIDPSQPLRAPGDILLHAYLIPSTLNAAQLARRSGIPANQIKAFIADTHPITPKIALRLSLAFDTTAFYWLALQARYDLERAKPMVRAYRPLID
;
A
#
# COMPACT_ATOMS: atom_id res chain seq x y z
N MET A 1 -16.55 10.31 -8.00
CA MET A 1 -16.21 10.05 -7.89
C MET A 1 -15.17 10.04 -7.58
N GLU A 2 -14.84 9.81 -7.27
CA GLU A 2 -14.02 9.90 -6.85
C GLU A 2 -12.92 9.11 -7.00
N LEU A 3 -12.75 8.55 -7.88
CA LEU A 3 -11.79 7.83 -8.18
C LEU A 3 -10.66 8.61 -8.08
N ILE A 4 -10.88 9.57 -8.29
CA ILE A 4 -10.07 10.50 -8.27
C ILE A 4 -9.28 10.56 -7.12
N GLN A 5 -9.69 10.02 -6.18
CA GLN A 5 -9.07 10.09 -5.06
C GLN A 5 -7.76 9.56 -5.05
N LEU A 6 -7.39 9.02 -6.02
CA LEU A 6 -6.18 8.53 -6.02
C LEU A 6 -5.25 9.53 -6.17
N THR A 7 -5.63 10.47 -6.29
CA THR A 7 -5.00 11.44 -6.59
C THR A 7 -4.13 11.93 -5.96
N PRO A 8 -3.89 12.86 -6.22
CA PRO A 8 -2.73 13.49 -6.13
C PRO A 8 -2.06 13.23 -4.89
N HIS A 9 -2.70 13.32 -3.92
CA HIS A 9 -2.08 13.17 -2.79
C HIS A 9 -1.84 11.88 -2.50
N SER A 10 -2.50 11.11 -3.05
CA SER A 10 -2.48 9.87 -2.68
C SER A 10 -1.33 9.32 -3.16
N GLU A 11 -0.69 9.79 -3.73
CA GLU A 11 -0.10 9.41 -4.23
C GLU A 11 0.91 8.94 -4.58
N ILE A 12 1.05 8.59 -5.41
CA ILE A 12 1.98 7.91 -6.11
C ILE A 12 2.74 8.90 -6.88
N ASP A 13 3.69 9.51 -6.32
CA ASP A 13 4.49 10.51 -6.95
C ASP A 13 5.67 9.81 -7.61
N PRO A 14 5.79 9.82 -8.91
CA PRO A 14 6.87 9.11 -9.59
C PRO A 14 8.26 9.65 -9.28
N SER A 15 8.35 10.84 -8.73
CA SER A 15 9.64 11.38 -8.38
C SER A 15 10.13 10.88 -7.04
N GLN A 16 9.29 10.22 -6.27
CA GLN A 16 9.69 9.72 -4.97
C GLN A 16 10.32 8.34 -5.09
N PRO A 17 11.22 7.99 -4.20
CA PRO A 17 11.78 6.65 -4.19
C PRO A 17 10.68 5.62 -4.05
N LEU A 18 10.85 4.46 -4.66
CA LEU A 18 9.88 3.40 -4.55
C LEU A 18 9.85 2.87 -3.12
N ARG A 19 8.68 2.81 -2.53
CA ARG A 19 8.52 2.31 -1.18
C ARG A 19 7.49 1.20 -1.18
N ALA A 20 7.76 0.16 -0.41
CA ALA A 20 6.82 -0.94 -0.27
C ALA A 20 5.55 -0.45 0.44
N PRO A 21 4.39 -1.02 0.13
CA PRO A 21 3.14 -0.61 0.78
C PRO A 21 3.20 -0.71 2.30
N GLY A 22 3.89 -1.73 2.85
CA GLY A 22 4.02 -1.85 4.30
C GLY A 22 4.84 -0.74 4.92
N ASP A 23 5.81 -0.21 4.20
CA ASP A 23 6.60 0.90 4.66
C ASP A 23 5.74 2.15 4.73
N ILE A 24 4.87 2.32 3.74
CA ILE A 24 3.94 3.45 3.73
C ILE A 24 2.93 3.30 4.88
N LEU A 25 2.43 2.08 5.11
CA LEU A 25 1.52 1.83 6.22
C LEU A 25 2.18 2.24 7.54
N LEU A 26 3.42 1.83 7.74
CA LEU A 26 4.11 2.11 8.99
C LEU A 26 4.35 3.60 9.17
N HIS A 27 4.97 4.23 8.19
CA HIS A 27 5.44 5.61 8.37
C HIS A 27 4.38 6.68 8.12
N ALA A 28 3.44 6.41 7.26
CA ALA A 28 2.43 7.41 6.95
C ALA A 28 1.16 7.26 7.79
N TYR A 29 0.94 6.08 8.36
CA TYR A 29 -0.29 5.82 9.09
C TYR A 29 -0.10 5.36 10.53
N LEU A 30 0.71 4.36 10.77
CA LEU A 30 0.83 3.82 12.12
C LEU A 30 1.59 4.75 13.05
N ILE A 31 2.76 5.19 12.63
CA ILE A 31 3.57 6.06 13.48
C ILE A 31 2.86 7.39 13.76
N PRO A 32 2.33 8.09 12.76
CA PRO A 32 1.64 9.35 13.05
C PRO A 32 0.43 9.17 13.94
N SER A 33 -0.23 8.01 13.89
CA SER A 33 -1.40 7.75 14.71
C SER A 33 -1.06 7.09 16.03
N THR A 34 0.20 6.85 16.29
CA THR A 34 0.70 6.15 17.49
C THR A 34 0.02 4.80 17.66
N LEU A 35 -0.21 4.10 16.56
CA LEU A 35 -0.80 2.77 16.59
C LEU A 35 0.28 1.71 16.42
N ASN A 36 0.14 0.61 17.13
CA ASN A 36 1.00 -0.54 16.90
C ASN A 36 0.19 -1.63 16.18
N ALA A 37 0.85 -2.72 15.82
CA ALA A 37 0.20 -3.78 15.05
C ALA A 37 -1.00 -4.38 15.78
N ALA A 38 -0.91 -4.54 17.09
CA ALA A 38 -2.01 -5.12 17.85
C ALA A 38 -3.24 -4.19 17.86
N GLN A 39 -3.00 -2.91 17.96
CA GLN A 39 -4.08 -1.93 17.94
C GLN A 39 -4.73 -1.87 16.55
N LEU A 40 -3.94 -1.91 15.50
CA LEU A 40 -4.48 -1.93 14.15
C LEU A 40 -5.25 -3.22 13.91
N ALA A 41 -4.76 -4.34 14.44
CA ALA A 41 -5.45 -5.62 14.29
C ALA A 41 -6.85 -5.53 14.89
N ARG A 42 -6.97 -4.93 16.06
CA ARG A 42 -8.28 -4.79 16.68
C ARG A 42 -9.18 -3.86 15.88
N ARG A 43 -8.63 -2.81 15.32
CA ARG A 43 -9.42 -1.83 14.58
C ARG A 43 -9.83 -2.34 13.20
N SER A 44 -8.99 -3.11 12.54
CA SER A 44 -9.22 -3.50 11.17
C SER A 44 -9.70 -4.94 10.98
N GLY A 45 -9.48 -5.76 11.98
CA GLY A 45 -9.76 -7.19 11.86
C GLY A 45 -8.67 -7.95 11.12
N ILE A 46 -7.54 -7.30 10.80
CA ILE A 46 -6.42 -8.00 10.19
C ILE A 46 -5.58 -8.60 11.31
N PRO A 47 -5.22 -9.87 11.22
CA PRO A 47 -4.37 -10.46 12.26
C PRO A 47 -3.06 -9.71 12.41
N ALA A 48 -2.62 -9.52 13.64
CA ALA A 48 -1.41 -8.74 13.90
C ALA A 48 -0.18 -9.31 13.20
N ASN A 49 -0.09 -10.63 13.08
CA ASN A 49 1.06 -11.22 12.40
C ASN A 49 1.06 -10.91 10.90
N GLN A 50 -0.11 -10.71 10.31
CA GLN A 50 -0.16 -10.30 8.90
C GLN A 50 0.25 -8.85 8.76
N ILE A 51 -0.15 -8.00 9.70
CA ILE A 51 0.25 -6.59 9.67
C ILE A 51 1.77 -6.51 9.74
N LYS A 52 2.38 -7.29 10.62
CA LYS A 52 3.83 -7.31 10.72
C LYS A 52 4.47 -7.82 9.44
N ALA A 53 3.83 -8.77 8.77
CA ALA A 53 4.34 -9.29 7.50
C ALA A 53 4.26 -8.26 6.39
N PHE A 54 3.22 -7.41 6.37
CA PHE A 54 3.14 -6.32 5.40
C PHE A 54 4.28 -5.34 5.64
N ILE A 55 4.53 -4.99 6.90
CA ILE A 55 5.57 -4.03 7.25
C ILE A 55 6.93 -4.59 6.86
N ALA A 56 7.13 -5.88 7.02
CA ALA A 56 8.39 -6.53 6.66
C ALA A 56 8.49 -6.83 5.16
N ASP A 57 7.46 -6.50 4.40
CA ASP A 57 7.41 -6.74 2.95
C ASP A 57 7.51 -8.23 2.61
N THR A 58 6.90 -9.08 3.45
CA THR A 58 6.86 -10.51 3.18
C THR A 58 5.45 -10.98 2.83
N HIS A 59 4.49 -10.07 2.77
CA HIS A 59 3.12 -10.39 2.44
C HIS A 59 2.51 -9.21 1.67
N PRO A 60 1.92 -9.45 0.51
CA PRO A 60 1.36 -8.35 -0.27
C PRO A 60 0.01 -7.89 0.26
N ILE A 61 -0.39 -6.69 -0.12
CA ILE A 61 -1.73 -6.18 0.16
C ILE A 61 -2.67 -6.83 -0.84
N THR A 62 -3.64 -7.58 -0.35
CA THR A 62 -4.65 -8.23 -1.17
C THR A 62 -5.94 -7.41 -1.13
N PRO A 63 -6.92 -7.70 -2.00
CA PRO A 63 -8.18 -6.97 -1.95
C PRO A 63 -8.87 -7.02 -0.59
N LYS A 64 -8.83 -8.17 0.08
CA LYS A 64 -9.45 -8.30 1.38
C LYS A 64 -8.76 -7.40 2.40
N ILE A 65 -7.44 -7.38 2.38
CA ILE A 65 -6.67 -6.55 3.28
C ILE A 65 -6.88 -5.07 2.96
N ALA A 66 -6.95 -4.73 1.67
CA ALA A 66 -7.18 -3.36 1.25
C ALA A 66 -8.52 -2.84 1.78
N LEU A 67 -9.55 -3.68 1.72
CA LEU A 67 -10.85 -3.29 2.25
C LEU A 67 -10.79 -3.08 3.76
N ARG A 68 -10.08 -3.93 4.48
CA ARG A 68 -9.98 -3.78 5.92
C ARG A 68 -9.17 -2.56 6.30
N LEU A 69 -8.12 -2.24 5.56
CA LEU A 69 -7.34 -1.04 5.81
C LEU A 69 -8.18 0.21 5.54
N SER A 70 -9.03 0.16 4.52
CA SER A 70 -9.89 1.29 4.24
C SER A 70 -10.88 1.57 5.36
N LEU A 71 -11.28 0.53 6.10
CA LEU A 71 -12.16 0.72 7.23
C LEU A 71 -11.42 1.29 8.44
N ALA A 72 -10.15 0.97 8.57
CA ALA A 72 -9.37 1.44 9.70
C ALA A 72 -8.87 2.87 9.52
N PHE A 73 -8.65 3.28 8.28
CA PHE A 73 -8.15 4.60 7.97
C PHE A 73 -9.09 5.25 6.97
N ASP A 74 -9.06 6.54 6.86
CA ASP A 74 -9.95 7.23 5.95
C ASP A 74 -9.32 7.19 4.54
N THR A 75 -9.29 6.01 3.95
CA THR A 75 -8.69 5.78 2.64
C THR A 75 -9.61 4.85 1.86
N THR A 76 -9.35 4.70 0.57
CA THR A 76 -10.09 3.75 -0.23
C THR A 76 -9.31 2.45 -0.33
N ALA A 77 -10.00 1.36 -0.57
CA ALA A 77 -9.33 0.08 -0.81
C ALA A 77 -8.47 0.16 -2.07
N PHE A 78 -8.95 0.89 -3.07
CA PHE A 78 -8.22 1.04 -4.32
C PHE A 78 -6.87 1.72 -4.11
N TYR A 79 -6.79 2.66 -3.19
CA TYR A 79 -5.52 3.31 -2.87
C TYR A 79 -4.48 2.26 -2.44
N TRP A 80 -4.86 1.36 -1.53
CA TRP A 80 -3.93 0.34 -1.04
C TRP A 80 -3.53 -0.64 -2.14
N LEU A 81 -4.50 -1.02 -2.99
CA LEU A 81 -4.20 -1.92 -4.09
C LEU A 81 -3.32 -1.25 -5.13
N ALA A 82 -3.51 0.05 -5.35
CA ALA A 82 -2.69 0.79 -6.30
C ALA A 82 -1.25 0.89 -5.82
N LEU A 83 -1.05 1.07 -4.51
CA LEU A 83 0.30 1.09 -3.97
C LEU A 83 0.99 -0.25 -4.20
N GLN A 84 0.26 -1.35 -3.97
CA GLN A 84 0.84 -2.67 -4.17
C GLN A 84 1.13 -2.92 -5.64
N ALA A 85 0.20 -2.55 -6.52
CA ALA A 85 0.38 -2.75 -7.95
C ALA A 85 1.57 -1.97 -8.46
N ARG A 86 1.72 -0.72 -8.04
CA ARG A 86 2.84 0.08 -8.48
C ARG A 86 4.15 -0.54 -8.00
N TYR A 87 4.20 -0.95 -6.75
CA TYR A 87 5.41 -1.55 -6.20
C TYR A 87 5.79 -2.81 -6.98
N ASP A 88 4.79 -3.67 -7.25
CA ASP A 88 5.02 -4.91 -7.95
C ASP A 88 5.46 -4.66 -9.39
N LEU A 89 4.83 -3.71 -10.07
CA LEU A 89 5.17 -3.40 -11.45
C LEU A 89 6.58 -2.84 -11.57
N GLU A 90 6.95 -1.92 -10.68
CA GLU A 90 8.27 -1.33 -10.75
C GLU A 90 9.36 -2.37 -10.49
N ARG A 91 9.08 -3.33 -9.64
CA ARG A 91 10.06 -4.38 -9.36
C ARG A 91 10.11 -5.42 -10.48
N ALA A 92 9.04 -5.57 -11.22
CA ALA A 92 8.99 -6.56 -12.30
C ALA A 92 9.60 -6.05 -13.59
N LYS A 93 9.62 -4.73 -13.80
CA LYS A 93 10.14 -4.20 -15.07
C LYS A 93 11.51 -4.73 -15.48
N PRO A 94 12.49 -4.75 -14.60
CA PRO A 94 13.80 -5.25 -15.02
C PRO A 94 13.82 -6.73 -15.32
N MET A 95 12.78 -7.46 -14.94
CA MET A 95 12.73 -8.88 -15.19
C MET A 95 12.11 -9.22 -16.53
N VAL A 96 11.44 -8.24 -17.14
CA VAL A 96 10.77 -8.48 -18.42
C VAL A 96 11.66 -8.01 -19.53
N ARG A 97 12.17 -8.99 -20.31
CA ARG A 97 13.07 -8.68 -21.36
C ARG A 97 12.40 -7.84 -22.38
N ALA A 98 13.05 -6.85 -22.84
CA ALA A 98 12.54 -5.96 -23.88
C ALA A 98 11.31 -5.17 -23.48
N TYR A 99 11.05 -5.04 -22.18
CA TYR A 99 9.93 -4.22 -21.76
C TYR A 99 10.16 -2.76 -22.15
N ARG A 100 9.16 -2.14 -22.74
CA ARG A 100 9.19 -0.73 -23.05
C ARG A 100 7.90 -0.12 -22.66
N PRO A 101 7.90 1.04 -21.99
CA PRO A 101 6.66 1.72 -21.64
C PRO A 101 5.93 2.14 -22.91
N LEU A 102 4.62 2.08 -22.88
CA LEU A 102 3.84 2.50 -24.02
C LEU A 102 3.86 4.00 -24.18
N ILE A 103 4.10 4.70 -23.12
CA ILE A 103 4.14 6.11 -23.16
C ILE A 103 5.46 6.53 -22.77
N ASP A 104 6.00 7.42 -23.47
CA ASP A 104 7.25 7.80 -23.12
C ASP A 104 7.43 9.03 -22.72
#